data_ea671f3b2177fe4b973b759d0f0521ca
#
_entry.id   ea671f3b2177fe4b973b759d0f0521ca
#
_cell.length_a   1.000
_cell.length_b   1.000
_cell.length_c   1.000
_cell.angle_alpha   90.00
_cell.angle_beta   90.00
_cell.angle_gamma   90.00
#
_symmetry.space_group_name_H-M   'P 1'
#
loop_
_entity.id
_entity.type
_entity.pdbx_description
1 polymer ?
#
loop_
_entity_poly.entity_id
_entity_poly.type
_entity_poly.pdbx_seq_one_letter_code
_entity_poly.pdbx_strand_id
1 'polypeptide(L)'
;MSSETFNWSCRYTWSRSAKNTFWCLLGCSIGDFGTILFFQLTKIPFPVLAIMVLAIINGIITSIILETIILLRQNFSLKLAFKTAVGMSLISMVSMEIAMNATDYFLTGGAILTWWVVPIMLAVGFVTPWPYNYWRLKKFNEACH
;
A
#
# COMPACT_ATOMS: atom_id res chain seq x y z
N MET A 1 -14.57 -30.89 -12.36
CA MET A 1 -13.97 -29.57 -12.15
C MET A 1 -14.94 -28.52 -12.66
N SER A 2 -15.66 -27.91 -11.79
CA SER A 2 -16.45 -26.74 -12.15
C SER A 2 -15.49 -25.58 -12.40
N SER A 3 -15.37 -25.15 -13.64
CA SER A 3 -14.78 -23.86 -13.94
C SER A 3 -15.74 -22.79 -13.42
N GLU A 4 -15.73 -22.58 -12.12
CA GLU A 4 -16.45 -21.44 -11.57
C GLU A 4 -15.75 -20.19 -12.12
N THR A 5 -16.46 -19.52 -13.01
CA THR A 5 -16.02 -18.22 -13.51
C THR A 5 -15.81 -17.31 -12.30
N PHE A 6 -14.61 -16.79 -12.17
CA PHE A 6 -14.26 -15.91 -11.07
C PHE A 6 -15.26 -14.74 -10.98
N ASN A 7 -15.96 -14.64 -9.85
CA ASN A 7 -17.02 -13.64 -9.69
C ASN A 7 -16.43 -12.29 -9.21
N TRP A 8 -16.37 -11.32 -10.10
CA TRP A 8 -15.93 -9.95 -9.81
C TRP A 8 -17.03 -9.05 -9.26
N SER A 9 -18.24 -9.56 -9.09
CA SER A 9 -19.40 -8.73 -8.74
C SER A 9 -19.78 -8.75 -7.26
N CYS A 10 -18.98 -9.36 -6.39
CA CYS A 10 -19.27 -9.39 -4.95
C CYS A 10 -18.99 -8.04 -4.29
N ARG A 11 -20.05 -7.30 -4.01
CA ARG A 11 -19.97 -5.98 -3.36
C ARG A 11 -19.32 -6.03 -1.99
N TYR A 12 -19.57 -7.08 -1.23
CA TYR A 12 -18.97 -7.26 0.10
C TYR A 12 -17.45 -7.41 0.01
N THR A 13 -16.96 -8.20 -0.95
CA THR A 13 -15.51 -8.37 -1.17
C THR A 13 -14.86 -7.08 -1.63
N TRP A 14 -15.51 -6.29 -2.49
CA TRP A 14 -15.01 -4.98 -2.91
C TRP A 14 -14.89 -4.03 -1.73
N SER A 15 -15.89 -3.99 -0.85
CA SER A 15 -15.86 -3.15 0.34
C SER A 15 -14.74 -3.57 1.31
N ARG A 16 -14.58 -4.87 1.53
CA ARG A 16 -13.55 -5.40 2.42
C ARG A 16 -12.14 -5.16 1.86
N SER A 17 -11.94 -5.39 0.57
CA SER A 17 -10.67 -5.10 -0.09
C SER A 17 -10.35 -3.61 -0.09
N ALA A 18 -11.36 -2.75 -0.23
CA ALA A 18 -11.17 -1.30 -0.11
C ALA A 18 -10.68 -0.89 1.27
N LYS A 19 -11.23 -1.48 2.34
CA LYS A 19 -10.76 -1.21 3.71
C LYS A 19 -9.32 -1.66 3.91
N ASN A 20 -8.98 -2.87 3.44
CA ASN A 20 -7.62 -3.37 3.53
C ASN A 20 -6.64 -2.49 2.75
N THR A 21 -7.02 -2.07 1.55
CA THR A 21 -6.23 -1.16 0.71
C THR A 21 -6.06 0.19 1.39
N PHE A 22 -7.10 0.72 2.02
CA PHE A 22 -7.04 1.98 2.76
C PHE A 22 -6.03 1.94 3.90
N TRP A 23 -6.04 0.89 4.72
CA TRP A 23 -5.09 0.74 5.82
C TRP A 23 -3.66 0.55 5.31
N CYS A 24 -3.48 -0.21 4.23
CA CYS A 24 -2.19 -0.37 3.57
C CYS A 24 -1.69 0.97 3.03
N LEU A 25 -2.55 1.74 2.38
CA LEU A 25 -2.24 3.07 1.85
C LEU A 25 -1.83 4.04 2.97
N LEU A 26 -2.56 4.03 4.08
CA LEU A 26 -2.24 4.87 5.23
C LEU A 26 -0.84 4.54 5.78
N GLY A 27 -0.54 3.26 5.97
CA GLY A 27 0.77 2.81 6.43
C GLY A 27 1.89 3.15 5.46
N CYS A 28 1.69 2.90 4.18
CA CYS A 28 2.65 3.24 3.12
C CYS A 28 2.89 4.75 3.05
N SER A 29 1.84 5.55 3.12
CA SER A 29 1.92 7.01 3.02
C SER A 29 2.72 7.63 4.18
N ILE A 30 2.61 7.09 5.38
CA ILE A 30 3.35 7.59 6.55
C ILE A 30 4.87 7.50 6.28
N GLY A 31 5.36 6.36 5.82
CA GLY A 31 6.77 6.15 5.55
C GLY A 31 7.25 6.86 4.29
N ASP A 32 6.48 6.75 3.22
CA ASP A 32 6.82 7.32 1.91
C ASP A 32 6.85 8.85 1.97
N PHE A 33 5.75 9.47 2.34
CA PHE A 33 5.65 10.93 2.43
C PHE A 33 6.58 11.50 3.50
N GLY A 34 6.73 10.80 4.62
CA GLY A 34 7.66 11.20 5.67
C GLY A 34 9.10 11.26 5.18
N THR A 35 9.52 10.29 4.38
CA THR A 35 10.87 10.26 3.79
C THR A 35 11.06 11.39 2.77
N ILE A 36 10.14 11.55 1.85
CA ILE A 36 10.21 12.60 0.83
C ILE A 36 10.21 13.98 1.49
N LEU A 37 9.33 14.20 2.47
CA LEU A 37 9.24 15.46 3.21
C LEU A 37 10.52 15.76 3.97
N PHE A 38 11.13 14.75 4.59
CA PHE A 38 12.41 14.90 5.29
C PHE A 38 13.49 15.44 4.37
N PHE A 39 13.68 14.84 3.19
CA PHE A 39 14.67 15.32 2.23
C PHE A 39 14.30 16.69 1.64
N GLN A 40 13.02 16.95 1.45
CA GLN A 40 12.53 18.24 0.94
C GLN A 40 12.79 19.38 1.92
N LEU A 41 12.59 19.16 3.23
CA LEU A 41 12.79 20.19 4.26
C LEU A 41 14.26 20.38 4.62
N THR A 42 15.05 19.31 4.67
CA THR A 42 16.48 19.36 5.03
C THR A 42 17.34 19.82 3.87
N LYS A 43 16.84 19.75 2.63
CA LYS A 43 17.55 20.11 1.40
C LYS A 43 18.89 19.37 1.25
N ILE A 44 18.99 18.15 1.79
CA ILE A 44 20.19 17.32 1.64
C ILE A 44 20.34 16.94 0.17
N PRO A 45 21.51 17.17 -0.46
CA PRO A 45 21.74 16.80 -1.86
C PRO A 45 21.82 15.28 -2.00
N PHE A 46 20.73 14.67 -2.39
CA PHE A 46 20.62 13.22 -2.57
C PHE A 46 19.98 12.90 -3.93
N PRO A 47 20.44 11.86 -4.64
CA PRO A 47 19.83 11.52 -5.93
C PRO A 47 18.33 11.21 -5.80
N VAL A 48 17.53 11.72 -6.72
CA VAL A 48 16.06 11.52 -6.71
C VAL A 48 15.71 10.03 -6.63
N LEU A 49 16.38 9.21 -7.42
CA LEU A 49 16.13 7.75 -7.41
C LEU A 49 16.40 7.14 -6.04
N ALA A 50 17.44 7.57 -5.35
CA ALA A 50 17.77 7.07 -4.01
C ALA A 50 16.72 7.52 -2.99
N ILE A 51 16.22 8.75 -3.08
CA ILE A 51 15.10 9.22 -2.22
C ILE A 51 13.86 8.37 -2.45
N MET A 52 13.51 8.08 -3.71
CA MET A 52 12.36 7.26 -4.05
C MET A 52 12.50 5.84 -3.50
N VAL A 53 13.67 5.23 -3.65
CA VAL A 53 13.93 3.87 -3.11
C VAL A 53 13.80 3.85 -1.59
N LEU A 54 14.38 4.84 -0.89
CA LEU A 54 14.24 4.96 0.56
C LEU A 54 12.79 5.19 0.98
N ALA A 55 12.05 6.02 0.25
CA ALA A 55 10.64 6.28 0.51
C ALA A 55 9.81 4.99 0.38
N ILE A 56 10.04 4.21 -0.67
CA ILE A 56 9.39 2.91 -0.89
C ILE A 56 9.69 1.94 0.27
N ILE A 57 10.95 1.80 0.64
CA ILE A 57 11.37 0.90 1.72
C ILE A 57 10.72 1.32 3.04
N ASN A 58 10.76 2.60 3.38
CA ASN A 58 10.16 3.11 4.61
C ASN A 58 8.63 2.98 4.60
N GLY A 59 8.00 3.22 3.46
CA GLY A 59 6.56 3.02 3.29
C GLY A 59 6.15 1.57 3.54
N ILE A 60 6.88 0.62 2.99
CA ILE A 60 6.64 -0.81 3.21
C ILE A 60 6.82 -1.17 4.70
N ILE A 61 7.88 -0.69 5.33
CA ILE A 61 8.16 -0.96 6.76
C ILE A 61 7.03 -0.41 7.62
N THR A 62 6.63 0.84 7.43
CA THR A 62 5.55 1.46 8.23
C THR A 62 4.21 0.77 7.99
N SER A 63 3.94 0.32 6.76
CA SER A 63 2.73 -0.42 6.43
C SER A 63 2.70 -1.80 7.12
N ILE A 64 3.81 -2.53 7.12
CA ILE A 64 3.93 -3.82 7.82
C ILE A 64 3.71 -3.62 9.32
N ILE A 65 4.31 -2.59 9.91
CA ILE A 65 4.13 -2.28 11.33
C ILE A 65 2.67 -1.99 11.64
N LEU A 66 2.03 -1.15 10.86
CA LEU A 66 0.62 -0.78 11.06
C LEU A 66 -0.30 -2.00 10.92
N GLU A 67 -0.13 -2.82 9.89
CA GLU A 67 -0.93 -4.03 9.71
C GLU A 67 -0.71 -5.04 10.82
N THR A 68 0.54 -5.20 11.26
CA THR A 68 0.86 -6.06 12.41
C THR A 68 0.13 -5.60 13.67
N ILE A 69 0.12 -4.30 13.95
CA ILE A 69 -0.60 -3.74 15.10
C ILE A 69 -2.11 -4.01 14.99
N ILE A 70 -2.68 -3.83 13.81
CA ILE A 70 -4.11 -4.09 13.57
C ILE A 70 -4.44 -5.56 13.84
N LEU A 71 -3.61 -6.49 13.35
CA LEU A 71 -3.80 -7.92 13.57
C LEU A 71 -3.62 -8.33 15.03
N LEU A 72 -2.67 -7.70 15.75
CA LEU A 72 -2.51 -7.93 17.19
C LEU A 72 -3.77 -7.53 17.97
N ARG A 73 -4.43 -6.46 17.57
CA ARG A 73 -5.72 -6.06 18.17
C ARG A 73 -6.86 -7.03 17.88
N GLN A 74 -6.70 -7.90 16.88
CA GLN A 74 -7.64 -8.96 16.54
C GLN A 74 -7.27 -10.31 17.21
N ASN A 75 -6.44 -10.27 18.26
CA ASN A 75 -6.01 -11.44 19.04
C ASN A 75 -5.09 -12.42 18.29
N PHE A 76 -4.40 -11.97 17.24
CA PHE A 76 -3.34 -12.76 16.61
C PHE A 76 -2.07 -12.70 17.48
N SER A 77 -1.29 -13.78 17.50
CA SER A 77 0.05 -13.72 18.11
C SER A 77 0.98 -12.83 17.29
N LEU A 78 1.99 -12.24 17.92
CA LEU A 78 2.95 -11.36 17.23
C LEU A 78 3.58 -12.02 16.02
N LYS A 79 4.03 -13.28 16.17
CA LYS A 79 4.65 -14.03 15.07
C LYS A 79 3.69 -14.25 13.91
N LEU A 80 2.44 -14.63 14.20
CA LEU A 80 1.42 -14.86 13.17
C LEU A 80 1.00 -13.54 12.53
N ALA A 81 0.80 -12.48 13.31
CA ALA A 81 0.45 -11.16 12.81
C ALA A 81 1.49 -10.63 11.82
N PHE A 82 2.75 -10.68 12.21
CA PHE A 82 3.86 -10.24 11.35
C PHE A 82 3.98 -11.09 10.07
N LYS A 83 3.93 -12.41 10.20
CA LYS A 83 3.98 -13.32 9.04
C LYS A 83 2.81 -13.08 8.08
N THR A 84 1.62 -12.85 8.61
CA THR A 84 0.43 -12.56 7.80
C THR A 84 0.56 -11.22 7.10
N ALA A 85 0.97 -10.17 7.81
CA ALA A 85 1.18 -8.85 7.23
C ALA A 85 2.17 -8.89 6.06
N VAL A 86 3.34 -9.51 6.26
CA VAL A 86 4.36 -9.63 5.21
C VAL A 86 3.88 -10.53 4.07
N GLY A 87 3.37 -11.71 4.37
CA GLY A 87 3.00 -12.71 3.36
C GLY A 87 1.80 -12.31 2.52
N MET A 88 0.83 -11.62 3.12
CA MET A 88 -0.42 -11.29 2.43
C MET A 88 -0.38 -9.95 1.70
N SER A 89 0.39 -9.00 2.17
CA SER A 89 0.28 -7.62 1.69
C SER A 89 1.50 -7.13 0.92
N LEU A 90 2.60 -7.87 0.92
CA LEU A 90 3.86 -7.38 0.36
C LEU A 90 3.74 -6.98 -1.12
N ILE A 91 3.11 -7.82 -1.96
CA ILE A 91 2.93 -7.52 -3.39
C ILE A 91 2.05 -6.28 -3.58
N SER A 92 0.99 -6.18 -2.79
CA SER A 92 0.10 -5.03 -2.80
C SER A 92 0.83 -3.75 -2.38
N MET A 93 1.64 -3.81 -1.32
CA MET A 93 2.45 -2.69 -0.84
C MET A 93 3.46 -2.23 -1.89
N VAL A 94 4.19 -3.15 -2.49
CA VAL A 94 5.20 -2.83 -3.51
C VAL A 94 4.54 -2.18 -4.73
N SER A 95 3.44 -2.73 -5.22
CA SER A 95 2.73 -2.15 -6.37
C SER A 95 2.17 -0.76 -6.08
N MET A 96 1.65 -0.56 -4.87
CA MET A 96 1.15 0.74 -4.39
C MET A 96 2.27 1.79 -4.35
N GLU A 97 3.39 1.44 -3.74
CA GLU A 97 4.55 2.34 -3.60
C GLU A 97 5.14 2.71 -4.95
N ILE A 98 5.30 1.75 -5.85
CA ILE A 98 5.79 2.01 -7.21
C ILE A 98 4.84 2.95 -7.94
N ALA A 99 3.53 2.71 -7.85
CA ALA A 99 2.53 3.56 -8.51
C ALA A 99 2.53 4.99 -7.96
N MET A 100 2.63 5.16 -6.64
CA MET A 100 2.69 6.47 -6.00
C MET A 100 3.94 7.24 -6.39
N ASN A 101 5.10 6.61 -6.31
CA ASN A 101 6.38 7.24 -6.64
C ASN A 101 6.50 7.53 -8.14
N ALA A 102 6.03 6.64 -9.01
CA ALA A 102 5.98 6.90 -10.45
C ALA A 102 5.09 8.11 -10.76
N THR A 103 3.94 8.22 -10.11
CA THR A 103 3.03 9.36 -10.27
C THR A 103 3.70 10.66 -9.86
N ASP A 104 4.38 10.69 -8.72
CA ASP A 104 5.14 11.86 -8.27
C ASP A 104 6.20 12.24 -9.29
N TYR A 105 6.99 11.28 -9.73
CA TYR A 105 8.05 11.51 -10.72
C TYR A 105 7.51 12.08 -12.04
N PHE A 106 6.41 11.52 -12.56
CA PHE A 106 5.82 11.99 -13.81
C PHE A 106 5.19 13.37 -13.71
N LEU A 107 4.65 13.72 -12.55
CA LEU A 107 3.95 15.00 -12.36
C LEU A 107 4.89 16.14 -11.92
N THR A 108 5.92 15.82 -11.14
CA THR A 108 6.83 16.82 -10.57
C THR A 108 8.24 16.79 -11.15
N GLY A 109 8.60 15.72 -11.84
CA GLY A 109 9.96 15.48 -12.32
C GLY A 109 10.94 15.01 -11.26
N GLY A 110 10.47 14.68 -10.06
CA GLY A 110 11.30 14.21 -8.95
C GLY A 110 10.49 13.62 -7.81
N ALA A 111 11.11 13.53 -6.65
CA ALA A 111 10.44 13.14 -5.41
C ALA A 111 10.09 14.41 -4.61
N ILE A 112 8.98 15.04 -4.93
CA ILE A 112 8.56 16.34 -4.38
C ILE A 112 7.10 16.28 -3.97
N LEU A 113 6.81 16.40 -2.67
CA LEU A 113 5.45 16.50 -2.17
C LEU A 113 4.90 17.91 -2.38
N THR A 114 3.85 18.01 -3.17
CA THR A 114 3.06 19.22 -3.35
C THR A 114 1.60 18.95 -3.03
N TRP A 115 0.88 19.96 -2.57
CA TRP A 115 -0.51 19.80 -2.13
C TRP A 115 -1.45 19.28 -3.22
N TRP A 116 -1.14 19.50 -4.51
CA TRP A 116 -1.97 19.02 -5.62
C TRP A 116 -1.58 17.62 -6.10
N VAL A 117 -0.32 17.22 -5.90
CA VAL A 117 0.19 15.89 -6.29
C VAL A 117 -0.22 14.82 -5.26
N VAL A 118 -0.25 15.17 -3.98
CA VAL A 118 -0.57 14.23 -2.89
C VAL A 118 -1.93 13.54 -3.10
N PRO A 119 -3.05 14.25 -3.37
CA PRO A 119 -4.32 13.57 -3.64
C PRO A 119 -4.26 12.61 -4.84
N ILE A 120 -3.52 12.98 -5.88
CA ILE A 120 -3.36 12.15 -7.08
C ILE A 120 -2.55 10.88 -6.75
N MET A 121 -1.46 11.02 -6.02
CA MET A 121 -0.66 9.88 -5.54
C MET A 121 -1.50 8.92 -4.70
N LEU A 122 -2.29 9.45 -3.79
CA LEU A 122 -3.18 8.65 -2.94
C LEU A 122 -4.25 7.92 -3.76
N ALA A 123 -4.85 8.59 -4.72
CA ALA A 123 -5.85 7.97 -5.60
C ALA A 123 -5.24 6.85 -6.46
N VAL A 124 -4.10 7.08 -7.08
CA VAL A 124 -3.39 6.07 -7.87
C VAL A 124 -2.93 4.90 -6.99
N GLY A 125 -2.37 5.21 -5.82
CA GLY A 125 -1.94 4.21 -4.86
C GLY A 125 -3.08 3.35 -4.31
N PHE A 126 -4.27 3.92 -4.18
CA PHE A 126 -5.46 3.17 -3.76
C PHE A 126 -5.99 2.25 -4.87
N VAL A 127 -6.14 2.78 -6.07
CA VAL A 127 -6.75 2.06 -7.19
C VAL A 127 -5.84 0.93 -7.70
N THR A 128 -4.53 1.12 -7.70
CA THR A 128 -3.58 0.15 -8.25
C THR A 128 -3.65 -1.23 -7.57
N PRO A 129 -3.57 -1.35 -6.22
CA PRO A 129 -3.62 -2.66 -5.58
C PRO A 129 -5.04 -3.15 -5.28
N TRP A 130 -6.06 -2.30 -5.42
CA TRP A 130 -7.43 -2.64 -5.03
C TRP A 130 -7.99 -3.87 -5.76
N PRO A 131 -7.90 -3.97 -7.11
CA PRO A 131 -8.34 -5.18 -7.80
C PRO A 131 -7.55 -6.43 -7.40
N TYR A 132 -6.24 -6.30 -7.16
CA TYR A 132 -5.39 -7.37 -6.67
C TYR A 132 -5.86 -7.86 -5.29
N ASN A 133 -6.16 -6.94 -4.38
CA ASN A 133 -6.67 -7.28 -3.05
C ASN A 133 -8.03 -7.97 -3.12
N TYR A 134 -8.91 -7.55 -4.04
CA TYR A 134 -10.17 -8.23 -4.32
C TYR A 134 -9.93 -9.67 -4.77
N TRP A 135 -9.10 -9.85 -5.78
CA TRP A 135 -8.76 -11.16 -6.32
C TRP A 135 -8.21 -12.10 -5.23
N ARG A 136 -7.34 -11.56 -4.40
CA ARG A 136 -6.72 -12.32 -3.31
C ARG A 136 -7.73 -12.78 -2.27
N LEU A 137 -8.60 -11.89 -1.83
CA LEU A 137 -9.65 -12.24 -0.87
C LEU A 137 -10.61 -13.32 -1.42
N LYS A 138 -10.92 -13.24 -2.70
CA LYS A 138 -11.74 -14.25 -3.38
C LYS A 138 -11.02 -15.59 -3.49
N LYS A 139 -9.78 -15.58 -3.93
CA LYS A 139 -8.99 -16.80 -4.16
C LYS A 139 -8.79 -17.61 -2.89
N PHE A 140 -8.58 -16.94 -1.76
CA PHE A 140 -8.31 -17.59 -0.48
C PHE A 140 -9.57 -17.75 0.39
N ASN A 141 -10.76 -17.54 -0.17
CA ASN A 141 -12.05 -17.68 0.52
C ASN A 141 -12.16 -16.87 1.82
N GLU A 142 -11.49 -15.73 1.91
CA GLU A 142 -11.52 -14.87 3.08
C GLU A 142 -12.67 -13.86 3.06
N ALA A 143 -13.47 -13.87 2.01
CA ALA A 143 -14.57 -12.95 1.83
C ALA A 143 -15.77 -13.59 1.13
N CYS A 144 -16.93 -13.03 1.31
CA CYS A 144 -18.21 -13.51 0.73
C CYS A 144 -18.61 -14.91 1.20
N HIS A 145 -18.68 -15.06 2.48
CA HIS A 145 -19.34 -16.20 3.12
C HIS A 145 -20.79 -15.91 3.40
#